data_c4e095f13659a71c56e17de97d0ae642
#
_entry.id   c4e095f13659a71c56e17de97d0ae642
#
_cell.length_a   1.000
_cell.length_b   1.000
_cell.length_c   1.000
_cell.angle_alpha   90.00
_cell.angle_beta   90.00
_cell.angle_gamma   90.00
#
_symmetry.space_group_name_H-M   'P 1'
#
loop_
_entity.id
_entity.type
_entity.pdbx_description
1 polymer ?
#
loop_
_entity_poly.entity_id
_entity_poly.type
_entity_poly.pdbx_seq_one_letter_code
_entity_poly.pdbx_strand_id
1 'polypeptide(L)'
;MAFFINYVSEFLPEAVPIGTLLDAITYLLILGFFIKQKSENDYSYFKNPISTLIIIWLAYNIIQVANPSASSVLAWIYTVRTVGFIMLMYFVFVYHIRSVDFIKFLLKLWLALDLIAGISAFQQENFGFLPFEKKWLFSDPLRVGLLFINGHMRKFGTFSDPVTFSYNMVIGSLLCIGLIMGNITTRKKVILGCLAAFFLYVMLYSGTRAAYVLLPASLVILAVLNFNTKVLAFTIAAGLMLAFLIVVPTSNPSIKRFQTAFSPSDDPSYNVRVENQKRIKPFILSHPLGGGLGSVGIWGRRFSPNSMLAKFPPDSGFVRVAVEMGWIGLILFCTLLFVVLKNGINFFFRIKDPDLRNYCMTMILVIFAFNIGNFPQQAIVQYPSNILFYLSIAIIVACMRLDLQKQNNLTDSTNVGNV
;
A
#
# COMPACT_ATOMS: atom_id res chain seq x y z
N MET A 1 15.23 -3.97 4.33
CA MET A 1 15.74 -3.94 2.93
C MET A 1 14.80 -3.17 2.00
N ALA A 2 13.52 -3.53 1.86
CA ALA A 2 12.56 -2.85 0.97
C ALA A 2 12.36 -1.34 1.27
N PHE A 3 12.45 -0.92 2.53
CA PHE A 3 12.40 0.49 2.96
C PHE A 3 13.69 1.28 2.66
N PHE A 4 14.81 0.59 2.40
CA PHE A 4 16.14 1.19 2.29
C PHE A 4 16.83 0.81 0.97
N ILE A 5 16.06 0.58 -0.08
CA ILE A 5 16.59 0.09 -1.37
C ILE A 5 17.74 0.98 -1.88
N ASN A 6 17.57 2.30 -1.87
CA ASN A 6 18.57 3.24 -2.36
C ASN A 6 19.83 3.27 -1.47
N TYR A 7 19.65 3.13 -0.16
CA TYR A 7 20.76 3.10 0.80
C TYR A 7 21.55 1.80 0.71
N VAL A 8 20.86 0.68 0.60
CA VAL A 8 21.50 -0.64 0.48
C VAL A 8 22.25 -0.77 -0.85
N SER A 9 21.74 -0.13 -1.93
CA SER A 9 22.41 -0.17 -3.24
C SER A 9 23.80 0.49 -3.24
N GLU A 10 24.02 1.48 -2.39
CA GLU A 10 25.30 2.17 -2.32
C GLU A 10 26.39 1.33 -1.63
N PHE A 11 25.98 0.42 -0.71
CA PHE A 11 26.92 -0.45 0.03
C PHE A 11 27.18 -1.80 -0.66
N LEU A 12 26.44 -2.10 -1.72
CA LEU A 12 26.62 -3.34 -2.48
C LEU A 12 27.36 -3.06 -3.80
N PRO A 13 28.18 -4.02 -4.28
CA PRO A 13 28.77 -3.92 -5.61
C PRO A 13 27.69 -3.67 -6.68
N GLU A 14 27.99 -2.86 -7.69
CA GLU A 14 27.06 -2.50 -8.78
C GLU A 14 26.46 -3.73 -9.50
N ALA A 15 27.12 -4.88 -9.41
CA ALA A 15 26.69 -6.14 -9.99
C ALA A 15 25.54 -6.83 -9.24
N VAL A 16 25.18 -6.41 -8.00
CA VAL A 16 24.13 -7.07 -7.19
C VAL A 16 22.79 -6.39 -7.39
N PRO A 17 21.85 -6.98 -8.12
CA PRO A 17 20.52 -6.42 -8.32
C PRO A 17 19.67 -6.62 -7.04
N ILE A 18 19.56 -5.59 -6.20
CA ILE A 18 18.83 -5.64 -4.92
C ILE A 18 17.38 -6.09 -5.08
N GLY A 19 16.71 -5.67 -6.15
CA GLY A 19 15.34 -6.11 -6.46
C GLY A 19 15.25 -7.63 -6.58
N THR A 20 16.23 -8.26 -7.26
CA THR A 20 16.29 -9.73 -7.42
C THR A 20 16.58 -10.43 -6.10
N LEU A 21 17.39 -9.82 -5.22
CA LEU A 21 17.66 -10.36 -3.89
C LEU A 21 16.41 -10.31 -3.01
N LEU A 22 15.64 -9.23 -3.06
CA LEU A 22 14.33 -9.12 -2.38
C LEU A 22 13.35 -10.18 -2.89
N ASP A 23 13.26 -10.36 -4.19
CA ASP A 23 12.44 -11.40 -4.80
C ASP A 23 12.87 -12.80 -4.33
N ALA A 24 14.18 -13.09 -4.31
CA ALA A 24 14.72 -14.37 -3.84
C ALA A 24 14.35 -14.66 -2.39
N ILE A 25 14.52 -13.69 -1.49
CA ILE A 25 14.11 -13.82 -0.08
C ILE A 25 12.59 -14.08 0.01
N THR A 26 11.80 -13.33 -0.75
CA THR A 26 10.33 -13.48 -0.78
C THR A 26 9.94 -14.88 -1.24
N TYR A 27 10.57 -15.41 -2.30
CA TYR A 27 10.29 -16.76 -2.82
C TYR A 27 10.73 -17.86 -1.86
N LEU A 28 11.86 -17.69 -1.17
CA LEU A 28 12.30 -18.62 -0.14
C LEU A 28 11.31 -18.71 1.03
N LEU A 29 10.76 -17.56 1.45
CA LEU A 29 9.71 -17.53 2.50
C LEU A 29 8.42 -18.21 2.03
N ILE A 30 7.99 -17.96 0.79
CA ILE A 30 6.81 -18.58 0.19
C ILE A 30 7.01 -20.10 0.07
N LEU A 31 8.16 -20.54 -0.44
CA LEU A 31 8.49 -21.94 -0.56
C LEU A 31 8.53 -22.64 0.80
N GLY A 32 9.17 -22.01 1.79
CA GLY A 32 9.20 -22.49 3.17
C GLY A 32 7.79 -22.67 3.76
N PHE A 33 6.88 -21.73 3.50
CA PHE A 33 5.47 -21.86 3.88
C PHE A 33 4.82 -23.09 3.25
N PHE A 34 4.92 -23.30 1.94
CA PHE A 34 4.29 -24.44 1.26
C PHE A 34 4.87 -25.80 1.70
N ILE A 35 6.20 -25.88 1.91
CA ILE A 35 6.84 -27.08 2.44
C ILE A 35 6.27 -27.41 3.84
N LYS A 36 6.14 -26.39 4.70
CA LYS A 36 5.62 -26.54 6.05
C LYS A 36 4.16 -26.98 6.05
N GLN A 37 3.33 -26.39 5.19
CA GLN A 37 1.92 -26.75 5.01
C GLN A 37 1.76 -28.22 4.60
N LYS A 38 2.60 -28.71 3.68
CA LYS A 38 2.61 -30.12 3.29
C LYS A 38 2.95 -31.03 4.48
N SER A 39 3.89 -30.63 5.33
CA SER A 39 4.29 -31.38 6.52
C SER A 39 3.23 -31.40 7.62
N GLU A 40 2.55 -30.28 7.84
CA GLU A 40 1.52 -30.13 8.89
C GLU A 40 0.12 -30.60 8.45
N ASN A 41 -0.11 -30.80 7.14
CA ASN A 41 -1.43 -31.09 6.53
C ASN A 41 -2.53 -30.10 6.94
N ASP A 42 -2.17 -28.86 7.28
CA ASP A 42 -3.12 -27.82 7.68
C ASP A 42 -3.49 -26.92 6.50
N TYR A 43 -4.60 -27.22 5.87
CA TYR A 43 -5.14 -26.44 4.75
C TYR A 43 -6.19 -25.39 5.16
N SER A 44 -6.35 -25.14 6.46
CA SER A 44 -7.33 -24.17 6.98
C SER A 44 -7.10 -22.76 6.49
N TYR A 45 -5.83 -22.39 6.24
CA TYR A 45 -5.43 -21.07 5.72
C TYR A 45 -5.99 -20.75 4.34
N PHE A 46 -6.38 -21.77 3.57
CA PHE A 46 -6.94 -21.60 2.22
C PHE A 46 -8.47 -21.51 2.20
N LYS A 47 -9.15 -21.82 3.32
CA LYS A 47 -10.61 -21.97 3.39
C LYS A 47 -11.38 -20.66 3.63
N ASN A 48 -10.78 -19.49 3.41
CA ASN A 48 -11.50 -18.24 3.58
C ASN A 48 -11.67 -17.52 2.21
N PRO A 49 -12.71 -16.67 2.05
CA PRO A 49 -12.98 -16.00 0.77
C PRO A 49 -11.82 -15.15 0.24
N ILE A 50 -11.04 -14.53 1.13
CA ILE A 50 -9.87 -13.72 0.75
C ILE A 50 -8.80 -14.62 0.12
N SER A 51 -8.47 -15.74 0.80
CA SER A 51 -7.49 -16.71 0.31
C SER A 51 -7.89 -17.30 -1.04
N THR A 52 -9.16 -17.66 -1.21
CA THR A 52 -9.70 -18.17 -2.48
C THR A 52 -9.54 -17.16 -3.61
N LEU A 53 -9.88 -15.88 -3.37
CA LEU A 53 -9.74 -14.84 -4.38
C LEU A 53 -8.28 -14.50 -4.70
N ILE A 54 -7.37 -14.56 -3.73
CA ILE A 54 -5.92 -14.43 -3.97
C ILE A 54 -5.43 -15.55 -4.91
N ILE A 55 -5.86 -16.79 -4.67
CA ILE A 55 -5.49 -17.93 -5.53
C ILE A 55 -6.07 -17.76 -6.95
N ILE A 56 -7.34 -17.37 -7.07
CA ILE A 56 -7.99 -17.13 -8.36
C ILE A 56 -7.27 -15.99 -9.11
N TRP A 57 -6.94 -14.91 -8.41
CA TRP A 57 -6.18 -13.80 -9.00
C TRP A 57 -4.79 -14.25 -9.47
N LEU A 58 -4.07 -15.02 -8.65
CA LEU A 58 -2.78 -15.58 -9.04
C LEU A 58 -2.91 -16.50 -10.27
N ALA A 59 -3.90 -17.39 -10.29
CA ALA A 59 -4.16 -18.26 -11.43
C ALA A 59 -4.43 -17.45 -12.71
N TYR A 60 -5.22 -16.38 -12.60
CA TYR A 60 -5.49 -15.49 -13.73
C TYR A 60 -4.21 -14.77 -14.23
N ASN A 61 -3.33 -14.31 -13.29
CA ASN A 61 -2.03 -13.74 -13.67
C ASN A 61 -1.12 -14.75 -14.38
N ILE A 62 -1.16 -16.03 -13.98
CA ILE A 62 -0.38 -17.10 -14.62
C ILE A 62 -0.93 -17.37 -16.02
N ILE A 63 -2.25 -17.50 -16.18
CA ILE A 63 -2.91 -17.78 -17.47
C ILE A 63 -2.65 -16.65 -18.48
N GLN A 64 -2.36 -15.43 -18.04
CA GLN A 64 -2.00 -14.30 -18.90
C GLN A 64 -0.75 -14.55 -19.77
N VAL A 65 0.07 -15.56 -19.46
CA VAL A 65 1.17 -15.98 -20.36
C VAL A 65 0.67 -16.41 -21.73
N ALA A 66 -0.55 -16.98 -21.78
CA ALA A 66 -1.21 -17.46 -23.01
C ALA A 66 -2.14 -16.40 -23.63
N ASN A 67 -2.11 -15.14 -23.19
CA ASN A 67 -2.93 -14.08 -23.75
C ASN A 67 -2.52 -13.81 -25.21
N PRO A 68 -3.43 -13.96 -26.19
CA PRO A 68 -3.09 -13.80 -27.61
C PRO A 68 -2.68 -12.36 -27.98
N SER A 69 -3.07 -11.37 -27.18
CA SER A 69 -2.70 -9.96 -27.38
C SER A 69 -1.38 -9.59 -26.70
N ALA A 70 -0.74 -10.54 -25.96
CA ALA A 70 0.50 -10.25 -25.25
C ALA A 70 1.68 -10.12 -26.24
N SER A 71 2.38 -9.00 -26.18
CA SER A 71 3.50 -8.71 -27.08
C SER A 71 4.80 -9.40 -26.68
N SER A 72 4.95 -9.88 -25.43
CA SER A 72 6.21 -10.45 -24.93
C SER A 72 6.03 -11.31 -23.68
N VAL A 73 6.51 -12.56 -23.75
CA VAL A 73 6.57 -13.48 -22.60
C VAL A 73 7.56 -12.97 -21.55
N LEU A 74 8.66 -12.32 -21.95
CA LEU A 74 9.61 -11.73 -21.01
C LEU A 74 8.98 -10.62 -20.19
N ALA A 75 8.15 -9.75 -20.78
CA ALA A 75 7.41 -8.74 -20.05
C ALA A 75 6.48 -9.37 -19.00
N TRP A 76 5.81 -10.48 -19.34
CA TRP A 76 5.02 -11.26 -18.40
C TRP A 76 5.86 -11.81 -17.25
N ILE A 77 7.01 -12.48 -17.52
CA ILE A 77 7.91 -13.03 -16.47
C ILE A 77 8.30 -11.94 -15.46
N TYR A 78 8.77 -10.79 -15.95
CA TYR A 78 9.20 -9.69 -15.09
C TYR A 78 8.08 -9.02 -14.31
N THR A 79 6.83 -9.10 -14.78
CA THR A 79 5.68 -8.47 -14.13
C THR A 79 4.96 -9.40 -13.17
N VAL A 80 4.75 -10.68 -13.53
CA VAL A 80 4.01 -11.64 -12.69
C VAL A 80 4.66 -11.83 -11.32
N ARG A 81 5.98 -11.72 -11.23
CA ARG A 81 6.72 -11.82 -9.97
C ARG A 81 6.33 -10.72 -8.97
N THR A 82 6.08 -9.49 -9.45
CA THR A 82 5.77 -8.33 -8.60
C THR A 82 4.28 -8.11 -8.38
N VAL A 83 3.42 -8.64 -9.26
CA VAL A 83 1.96 -8.46 -9.19
C VAL A 83 1.25 -9.73 -8.74
N GLY A 84 1.71 -10.90 -9.17
CA GLY A 84 1.10 -12.19 -8.82
C GLY A 84 1.76 -12.84 -7.62
N PHE A 85 3.05 -13.20 -7.73
CA PHE A 85 3.70 -14.02 -6.69
C PHE A 85 3.85 -13.31 -5.34
N ILE A 86 4.05 -11.99 -5.32
CA ILE A 86 4.14 -11.21 -4.06
C ILE A 86 2.89 -11.37 -3.19
N MET A 87 1.73 -11.63 -3.79
CA MET A 87 0.48 -11.84 -3.05
C MET A 87 0.52 -13.08 -2.15
N LEU A 88 1.34 -14.07 -2.49
CA LEU A 88 1.53 -15.27 -1.67
C LEU A 88 2.15 -14.96 -0.31
N MET A 89 2.79 -13.78 -0.14
CA MET A 89 3.22 -13.29 1.17
C MET A 89 2.07 -13.15 2.17
N TYR A 90 0.84 -12.97 1.71
CA TYR A 90 -0.34 -13.02 2.56
C TYR A 90 -0.40 -14.34 3.35
N PHE A 91 -0.20 -15.48 2.69
CA PHE A 91 -0.22 -16.79 3.36
C PHE A 91 0.92 -16.95 4.35
N VAL A 92 2.12 -16.48 3.99
CA VAL A 92 3.28 -16.46 4.89
C VAL A 92 2.96 -15.68 6.16
N PHE A 93 2.40 -14.47 6.03
CA PHE A 93 2.04 -13.66 7.17
C PHE A 93 0.91 -14.28 8.01
N VAL A 94 -0.17 -14.77 7.39
CA VAL A 94 -1.26 -15.42 8.11
C VAL A 94 -0.77 -16.62 8.90
N TYR A 95 0.17 -17.40 8.35
CA TYR A 95 0.78 -18.55 9.01
C TYR A 95 1.61 -18.14 10.24
N HIS A 96 2.46 -17.12 10.09
CA HIS A 96 3.40 -16.70 11.15
C HIS A 96 2.76 -15.85 12.25
N ILE A 97 1.68 -15.13 12.00
CA ILE A 97 1.00 -14.32 13.02
C ILE A 97 0.18 -15.22 13.95
N ARG A 98 0.82 -15.80 14.97
CA ARG A 98 0.21 -16.75 15.93
C ARG A 98 -0.08 -16.14 17.30
N SER A 99 0.26 -14.87 17.54
CA SER A 99 0.04 -14.20 18.82
C SER A 99 -0.23 -12.71 18.65
N VAL A 100 -0.92 -12.14 19.65
CA VAL A 100 -1.16 -10.68 19.73
C VAL A 100 0.16 -9.92 19.87
N ASP A 101 1.13 -10.48 20.59
CA ASP A 101 2.43 -9.82 20.79
C ASP A 101 3.25 -9.76 19.49
N PHE A 102 3.10 -10.74 18.60
CA PHE A 102 3.73 -10.69 17.30
C PHE A 102 3.08 -9.60 16.40
N ILE A 103 1.75 -9.40 16.49
CA ILE A 103 1.08 -8.27 15.83
C ILE A 103 1.65 -6.95 16.36
N LYS A 104 1.75 -6.78 17.68
CA LYS A 104 2.34 -5.58 18.30
C LYS A 104 3.79 -5.34 17.84
N PHE A 105 4.58 -6.41 17.74
CA PHE A 105 5.96 -6.32 17.24
C PHE A 105 5.99 -5.82 15.80
N LEU A 106 5.19 -6.40 14.88
CA LEU A 106 5.12 -6.00 13.49
C LEU A 106 4.69 -4.53 13.32
N LEU A 107 3.69 -4.08 14.09
CA LEU A 107 3.23 -2.69 14.03
C LEU A 107 4.29 -1.71 14.58
N LYS A 108 4.99 -2.07 15.65
CA LYS A 108 6.11 -1.27 16.16
C LYS A 108 7.26 -1.19 15.15
N LEU A 109 7.60 -2.32 14.54
CA LEU A 109 8.64 -2.36 13.50
C LEU A 109 8.26 -1.48 12.31
N TRP A 110 7.01 -1.55 11.86
CA TRP A 110 6.51 -0.71 10.78
C TRP A 110 6.65 0.78 11.12
N LEU A 111 6.13 1.21 12.28
CA LEU A 111 6.25 2.61 12.73
C LEU A 111 7.70 3.07 12.90
N ALA A 112 8.59 2.19 13.35
CA ALA A 112 10.02 2.50 13.47
C ALA A 112 10.68 2.73 12.09
N LEU A 113 10.35 1.91 11.10
CA LEU A 113 10.83 2.05 9.72
C LEU A 113 10.29 3.34 9.08
N ASP A 114 9.01 3.65 9.27
CA ASP A 114 8.42 4.90 8.81
C ASP A 114 9.04 6.12 9.50
N LEU A 115 9.37 6.03 10.80
CA LEU A 115 10.05 7.10 11.54
C LEU A 115 11.45 7.37 10.97
N ILE A 116 12.23 6.33 10.69
CA ILE A 116 13.55 6.47 10.06
C ILE A 116 13.42 7.14 8.70
N ALA A 117 12.45 6.71 7.89
CA ALA A 117 12.19 7.31 6.57
C ALA A 117 11.75 8.79 6.69
N GLY A 118 10.91 9.10 7.67
CA GLY A 118 10.49 10.47 7.97
C GLY A 118 11.64 11.38 8.41
N ILE A 119 12.53 10.88 9.29
CA ILE A 119 13.73 11.60 9.72
C ILE A 119 14.67 11.84 8.51
N SER A 120 14.84 10.85 7.63
CA SER A 120 15.61 11.03 6.41
C SER A 120 15.02 12.12 5.50
N ALA A 121 13.71 12.14 5.30
CA ALA A 121 13.07 13.19 4.50
C ALA A 121 13.19 14.58 5.15
N PHE A 122 13.10 14.66 6.48
CA PHE A 122 13.34 15.89 7.24
C PHE A 122 14.78 16.37 7.05
N GLN A 123 15.74 15.45 7.07
CA GLN A 123 17.16 15.76 6.80
C GLN A 123 17.32 16.24 5.34
N GLN A 124 16.72 15.57 4.35
CA GLN A 124 16.78 15.98 2.95
C GLN A 124 16.22 17.38 2.71
N GLU A 125 15.16 17.79 3.44
CA GLU A 125 14.55 19.12 3.31
C GLU A 125 15.42 20.21 3.92
N ASN A 126 15.90 20.03 5.18
CA ASN A 126 16.53 21.07 5.95
C ASN A 126 18.05 21.14 5.78
N PHE A 127 18.70 20.03 5.49
CA PHE A 127 20.17 19.90 5.37
C PHE A 127 20.64 19.51 3.97
N GLY A 128 19.69 19.24 3.06
CA GLY A 128 19.97 18.80 1.68
C GLY A 128 20.23 17.30 1.59
N PHE A 129 20.38 16.82 0.35
CA PHE A 129 20.64 15.41 0.07
C PHE A 129 22.06 15.01 0.45
N LEU A 130 22.22 13.78 0.95
CA LEU A 130 23.52 13.18 1.24
C LEU A 130 24.31 12.94 -0.06
N PRO A 131 25.65 12.79 -0.01
CA PRO A 131 26.48 12.62 -1.20
C PRO A 131 26.03 11.47 -2.13
N PHE A 132 25.70 10.31 -1.56
CA PHE A 132 25.23 9.16 -2.32
C PHE A 132 23.82 9.36 -2.88
N GLU A 133 22.94 10.08 -2.17
CA GLU A 133 21.61 10.44 -2.68
C GLU A 133 21.73 11.39 -3.86
N LYS A 134 22.66 12.36 -3.80
CA LYS A 134 22.96 13.25 -4.94
C LYS A 134 23.50 12.47 -6.13
N LYS A 135 24.44 11.54 -5.90
CA LYS A 135 24.98 10.67 -6.95
C LYS A 135 23.86 9.89 -7.63
N TRP A 136 22.99 9.23 -6.85
CA TRP A 136 21.84 8.50 -7.36
C TRP A 136 20.84 9.40 -8.09
N LEU A 137 20.54 10.58 -7.55
CA LEU A 137 19.59 11.52 -8.12
C LEU A 137 20.04 12.04 -9.50
N PHE A 138 21.30 12.45 -9.62
CA PHE A 138 21.84 13.06 -10.83
C PHE A 138 22.41 12.03 -11.83
N SER A 139 22.42 10.74 -11.52
CA SER A 139 22.83 9.69 -12.45
C SER A 139 21.85 9.48 -13.62
N ASP A 140 20.61 9.98 -13.51
CA ASP A 140 19.57 9.84 -14.53
C ASP A 140 18.81 11.16 -14.72
N PRO A 141 18.96 11.84 -15.87
CA PRO A 141 18.26 13.10 -16.16
C PRO A 141 16.73 12.99 -16.09
N LEU A 142 16.15 11.84 -16.45
CA LEU A 142 14.71 11.61 -16.35
C LEU A 142 14.25 11.65 -14.90
N ARG A 143 15.05 11.11 -13.99
CA ARG A 143 14.77 11.13 -12.56
C ARG A 143 14.76 12.55 -12.01
N VAL A 144 15.73 13.36 -12.39
CA VAL A 144 15.77 14.78 -12.02
C VAL A 144 14.52 15.50 -12.50
N GLY A 145 14.11 15.30 -13.77
CA GLY A 145 12.90 15.92 -14.33
C GLY A 145 11.61 15.51 -13.60
N LEU A 146 11.53 14.29 -13.08
CA LEU A 146 10.38 13.80 -12.32
C LEU A 146 10.36 14.32 -10.86
N LEU A 147 11.53 14.58 -10.29
CA LEU A 147 11.68 14.98 -8.89
C LEU A 147 11.75 16.50 -8.73
N PHE A 148 12.24 17.24 -9.72
CA PHE A 148 12.31 18.69 -9.67
C PHE A 148 11.04 19.32 -10.28
N ILE A 149 10.20 19.90 -9.44
CA ILE A 149 8.91 20.47 -9.86
C ILE A 149 8.74 21.87 -9.27
N ASN A 150 8.45 22.85 -10.12
CA ASN A 150 8.21 24.24 -9.74
C ASN A 150 9.35 24.85 -8.89
N GLY A 151 10.61 24.61 -9.29
CA GLY A 151 11.77 25.16 -8.60
C GLY A 151 12.14 24.45 -7.30
N HIS A 152 11.44 23.36 -6.94
CA HIS A 152 11.67 22.63 -5.70
C HIS A 152 11.92 21.14 -5.97
N MET A 153 12.93 20.57 -5.28
CA MET A 153 13.24 19.14 -5.35
C MET A 153 12.40 18.39 -4.33
N ARG A 154 11.57 17.47 -4.81
CA ARG A 154 10.70 16.61 -4.00
C ARG A 154 11.55 15.67 -3.14
N LYS A 155 11.16 15.45 -1.88
CA LYS A 155 11.84 14.55 -0.95
C LYS A 155 11.20 13.16 -0.99
N PHE A 156 12.03 12.16 -0.84
CA PHE A 156 11.63 10.75 -0.95
C PHE A 156 12.05 9.91 0.27
N GLY A 157 12.73 10.54 1.27
CA GLY A 157 13.25 9.82 2.44
C GLY A 157 14.17 8.69 2.05
N THR A 158 13.94 7.51 2.59
CA THR A 158 14.70 6.29 2.27
C THR A 158 14.13 5.51 1.09
N PHE A 159 12.99 5.95 0.52
CA PHE A 159 12.31 5.28 -0.58
C PHE A 159 12.92 5.63 -1.95
N SER A 160 12.48 4.93 -2.99
CA SER A 160 12.93 5.18 -4.37
C SER A 160 12.19 6.31 -5.08
N ASP A 161 11.06 6.75 -4.53
CA ASP A 161 10.24 7.81 -5.11
C ASP A 161 9.40 8.57 -4.07
N PRO A 162 9.04 9.84 -4.34
CA PRO A 162 8.26 10.67 -3.42
C PRO A 162 6.83 10.20 -3.20
N VAL A 163 6.24 9.46 -4.15
CA VAL A 163 4.85 8.99 -4.05
C VAL A 163 4.76 7.87 -3.02
N THR A 164 5.63 6.86 -3.16
CA THR A 164 5.73 5.76 -2.19
C THR A 164 6.06 6.29 -0.79
N PHE A 165 6.99 7.24 -0.68
CA PHE A 165 7.30 7.90 0.58
C PHE A 165 6.06 8.55 1.20
N SER A 166 5.36 9.41 0.46
CA SER A 166 4.22 10.15 1.00
C SER A 166 3.07 9.23 1.43
N TYR A 167 2.81 8.18 0.66
CA TYR A 167 1.77 7.20 1.00
C TYR A 167 2.10 6.45 2.28
N ASN A 168 3.35 6.02 2.45
CA ASN A 168 3.78 5.37 3.69
C ASN A 168 3.71 6.32 4.89
N MET A 169 4.01 7.59 4.73
CA MET A 169 3.85 8.59 5.81
C MET A 169 2.38 8.76 6.22
N VAL A 170 1.44 8.82 5.26
CA VAL A 170 0.01 8.87 5.59
C VAL A 170 -0.43 7.57 6.26
N ILE A 171 0.02 6.41 5.77
CA ILE A 171 -0.30 5.11 6.35
C ILE A 171 0.26 4.99 7.77
N GLY A 172 1.50 5.41 8.01
CA GLY A 172 2.09 5.50 9.35
C GLY A 172 1.28 6.39 10.30
N SER A 173 0.78 7.53 9.79
CA SER A 173 -0.14 8.39 10.56
C SER A 173 -1.46 7.68 10.86
N LEU A 174 -2.06 6.97 9.90
CA LEU A 174 -3.29 6.19 10.12
C LEU A 174 -3.08 5.04 11.10
N LEU A 175 -1.91 4.37 11.08
CA LEU A 175 -1.54 3.39 12.10
C LEU A 175 -1.54 4.01 13.50
N CYS A 176 -0.91 5.17 13.65
CA CYS A 176 -0.89 5.88 14.93
C CYS A 176 -2.31 6.26 15.38
N ILE A 177 -3.12 6.85 14.50
CA ILE A 177 -4.51 7.25 14.80
C ILE A 177 -5.35 6.04 15.20
N GLY A 178 -5.27 4.93 14.44
CA GLY A 178 -5.99 3.71 14.77
C GLY A 178 -5.56 3.12 16.11
N LEU A 179 -4.27 3.09 16.42
CA LEU A 179 -3.76 2.60 17.71
C LEU A 179 -4.16 3.48 18.90
N ILE A 180 -4.30 4.80 18.72
CA ILE A 180 -4.79 5.73 19.74
C ILE A 180 -6.23 5.40 20.18
N MET A 181 -7.05 4.84 19.28
CA MET A 181 -8.42 4.44 19.61
C MET A 181 -8.48 3.25 20.59
N GLY A 182 -7.40 2.50 20.72
CA GLY A 182 -7.30 1.37 21.63
C GLY A 182 -7.18 1.78 23.10
N ASN A 183 -7.27 0.77 23.96
CA ASN A 183 -7.12 0.96 25.42
C ASN A 183 -5.64 1.00 25.83
N ILE A 184 -4.98 2.12 25.53
CA ILE A 184 -3.57 2.38 25.87
C ILE A 184 -3.43 3.57 26.80
N THR A 185 -2.30 3.65 27.52
CA THR A 185 -2.03 4.75 28.45
C THR A 185 -1.97 6.10 27.75
N THR A 186 -2.38 7.17 28.44
CA THR A 186 -2.36 8.55 27.91
C THR A 186 -1.00 8.95 27.36
N ARG A 187 0.10 8.55 28.05
CA ARG A 187 1.46 8.79 27.56
C ARG A 187 1.70 8.21 26.17
N LYS A 188 1.26 6.96 25.93
CA LYS A 188 1.36 6.32 24.59
C LYS A 188 0.50 7.02 23.56
N LYS A 189 -0.71 7.48 23.94
CA LYS A 189 -1.59 8.25 23.03
C LYS A 189 -0.92 9.56 22.60
N VAL A 190 -0.30 10.28 23.50
CA VAL A 190 0.43 11.52 23.18
C VAL A 190 1.62 11.24 22.24
N ILE A 191 2.43 10.22 22.54
CA ILE A 191 3.57 9.85 21.68
C ILE A 191 3.08 9.49 20.25
N LEU A 192 2.05 8.66 20.14
CA LEU A 192 1.48 8.30 18.83
C LEU A 192 0.86 9.51 18.12
N GLY A 193 0.24 10.45 18.87
CA GLY A 193 -0.28 11.69 18.30
C GLY A 193 0.80 12.59 17.74
N CYS A 194 1.91 12.78 18.47
CA CYS A 194 3.08 13.50 17.97
C CYS A 194 3.71 12.83 16.75
N LEU A 195 3.78 11.49 16.76
CA LEU A 195 4.32 10.71 15.64
C LEU A 195 3.43 10.84 14.41
N ALA A 196 2.09 10.77 14.56
CA ALA A 196 1.15 10.97 13.47
C ALA A 196 1.29 12.37 12.85
N ALA A 197 1.39 13.41 13.70
CA ALA A 197 1.61 14.79 13.25
C ALA A 197 2.95 14.95 12.51
N PHE A 198 4.02 14.32 13.01
CA PHE A 198 5.32 14.30 12.34
C PHE A 198 5.25 13.65 10.96
N PHE A 199 4.61 12.49 10.83
CA PHE A 199 4.45 11.82 9.54
C PHE A 199 3.68 12.68 8.53
N LEU A 200 2.58 13.32 8.95
CA LEU A 200 1.82 14.22 8.09
C LEU A 200 2.62 15.46 7.69
N TYR A 201 3.45 15.97 8.59
CA TYR A 201 4.33 17.11 8.32
C TYR A 201 5.37 16.76 7.25
N VAL A 202 6.11 15.67 7.43
CA VAL A 202 7.17 15.29 6.47
C VAL A 202 6.60 14.80 5.13
N MET A 203 5.37 14.26 5.11
CA MET A 203 4.65 13.91 3.89
C MET A 203 4.56 15.10 2.91
N LEU A 204 4.40 16.33 3.43
CA LEU A 204 4.31 17.54 2.61
C LEU A 204 5.56 17.77 1.75
N TYR A 205 6.74 17.37 2.21
CA TYR A 205 8.00 17.51 1.48
C TYR A 205 8.06 16.73 0.16
N SER A 206 7.24 15.68 0.05
CA SER A 206 7.12 14.91 -1.19
C SER A 206 6.41 15.67 -2.30
N GLY A 207 5.59 16.67 -1.96
CA GLY A 207 4.71 17.37 -2.89
C GLY A 207 3.74 16.44 -3.65
N THR A 208 3.37 15.30 -3.10
CA THR A 208 2.46 14.32 -3.72
C THR A 208 1.01 14.66 -3.39
N ARG A 209 0.30 15.29 -4.33
CA ARG A 209 -1.09 15.74 -4.13
C ARG A 209 -2.05 14.59 -3.81
N ALA A 210 -1.87 13.45 -4.43
CA ALA A 210 -2.70 12.28 -4.21
C ALA A 210 -2.68 11.78 -2.74
N ALA A 211 -1.57 11.98 -2.00
CA ALA A 211 -1.45 11.58 -0.61
C ALA A 211 -2.39 12.38 0.31
N TYR A 212 -2.70 13.62 -0.04
CA TYR A 212 -3.54 14.50 0.80
C TYR A 212 -4.98 14.02 0.96
N VAL A 213 -5.49 13.23 0.00
CA VAL A 213 -6.86 12.69 0.03
C VAL A 213 -6.97 11.42 0.88
N LEU A 214 -5.86 10.70 1.10
CA LEU A 214 -5.89 9.41 1.77
C LEU A 214 -6.34 9.51 3.24
N LEU A 215 -5.82 10.50 3.96
CA LEU A 215 -6.15 10.70 5.37
C LEU A 215 -7.66 11.01 5.55
N PRO A 216 -8.23 12.08 4.95
CA PRO A 216 -9.64 12.41 5.15
C PRO A 216 -10.57 11.28 4.71
N ALA A 217 -10.27 10.60 3.59
CA ALA A 217 -11.06 9.45 3.15
C ALA A 217 -11.06 8.31 4.19
N SER A 218 -9.91 8.02 4.81
CA SER A 218 -9.81 7.00 5.84
C SER A 218 -10.46 7.40 7.16
N LEU A 219 -10.44 8.69 7.51
CA LEU A 219 -11.14 9.20 8.69
C LEU A 219 -12.67 9.08 8.57
N VAL A 220 -13.22 9.17 7.35
CA VAL A 220 -14.65 8.90 7.12
C VAL A 220 -14.97 7.43 7.47
N ILE A 221 -14.15 6.49 7.03
CA ILE A 221 -14.31 5.06 7.39
C ILE A 221 -14.17 4.86 8.92
N LEU A 222 -13.20 5.53 9.55
CA LEU A 222 -13.05 5.49 11.01
C LEU A 222 -14.33 5.96 11.72
N ALA A 223 -14.93 7.06 11.28
CA ALA A 223 -16.16 7.58 11.86
C ALA A 223 -17.35 6.64 11.66
N VAL A 224 -17.42 5.94 10.52
CA VAL A 224 -18.46 4.94 10.23
C VAL A 224 -18.30 3.69 11.10
N LEU A 225 -17.07 3.17 11.24
CA LEU A 225 -16.80 1.95 12.02
C LEU A 225 -16.91 2.18 13.53
N ASN A 226 -16.48 3.33 13.99
CA ASN A 226 -16.46 3.67 15.41
C ASN A 226 -17.31 4.93 15.67
N PHE A 227 -18.64 4.78 15.50
CA PHE A 227 -19.59 5.87 15.65
C PHE A 227 -19.72 6.27 17.12
N ASN A 228 -18.84 7.19 17.51
CA ASN A 228 -18.76 7.76 18.86
C ASN A 228 -18.63 9.28 18.72
N THR A 229 -19.30 10.03 19.60
CA THR A 229 -19.29 11.50 19.59
C THR A 229 -17.87 12.09 19.56
N LYS A 230 -16.91 11.48 20.27
CA LYS A 230 -15.50 11.91 20.29
C LYS A 230 -14.81 11.69 18.94
N VAL A 231 -15.04 10.53 18.30
CA VAL A 231 -14.48 10.20 16.98
C VAL A 231 -15.10 11.08 15.91
N LEU A 232 -16.42 11.29 15.98
CA LEU A 232 -17.12 12.18 15.06
C LEU A 232 -16.61 13.62 15.20
N ALA A 233 -16.49 14.13 16.42
CA ALA A 233 -15.95 15.47 16.69
C ALA A 233 -14.50 15.61 16.17
N PHE A 234 -13.64 14.60 16.39
CA PHE A 234 -12.28 14.57 15.85
C PHE A 234 -12.28 14.58 14.31
N THR A 235 -13.12 13.76 13.68
CA THR A 235 -13.22 13.70 12.21
C THR A 235 -13.72 15.03 11.62
N ILE A 236 -14.72 15.65 12.25
CA ILE A 236 -15.23 16.97 11.84
C ILE A 236 -14.13 18.03 12.04
N ALA A 237 -13.46 18.06 13.19
CA ALA A 237 -12.39 19.02 13.45
C ALA A 237 -11.23 18.87 12.45
N ALA A 238 -10.82 17.63 12.15
CA ALA A 238 -9.82 17.35 11.13
C ALA A 238 -10.27 17.79 9.73
N GLY A 239 -11.53 17.55 9.39
CA GLY A 239 -12.14 17.99 8.13
C GLY A 239 -12.19 19.53 8.01
N LEU A 240 -12.58 20.23 9.07
CA LEU A 240 -12.60 21.70 9.12
C LEU A 240 -11.17 22.27 9.02
N MET A 241 -10.20 21.66 9.70
CA MET A 241 -8.79 22.06 9.59
C MET A 241 -8.28 21.89 8.16
N LEU A 242 -8.59 20.78 7.50
CA LEU A 242 -8.23 20.56 6.10
C LEU A 242 -8.92 21.56 5.17
N ALA A 243 -10.21 21.83 5.38
CA ALA A 243 -10.96 22.84 4.62
C ALA A 243 -10.36 24.24 4.80
N PHE A 244 -9.97 24.60 6.03
CA PHE A 244 -9.26 25.84 6.31
C PHE A 244 -7.94 25.93 5.53
N LEU A 245 -7.12 24.88 5.54
CA LEU A 245 -5.86 24.83 4.78
C LEU A 245 -6.07 24.97 3.27
N ILE A 246 -7.21 24.54 2.73
CA ILE A 246 -7.55 24.68 1.30
C ILE A 246 -7.82 26.14 0.94
N VAL A 247 -8.43 26.92 1.83
CA VAL A 247 -8.95 28.26 1.55
C VAL A 247 -7.99 29.37 1.99
N VAL A 248 -7.13 29.11 3.00
CA VAL A 248 -6.27 30.14 3.58
C VAL A 248 -5.27 30.71 2.57
N PRO A 249 -5.22 32.04 2.36
CA PRO A 249 -4.20 32.65 1.49
C PRO A 249 -2.80 32.37 2.03
N THR A 250 -1.92 31.84 1.20
CA THR A 250 -0.56 31.49 1.63
C THR A 250 0.46 31.74 0.53
N SER A 251 1.67 32.18 0.93
CA SER A 251 2.85 32.23 0.08
C SER A 251 3.73 30.98 0.19
N ASN A 252 3.42 30.08 1.15
CA ASN A 252 4.19 28.85 1.35
C ASN A 252 3.97 27.87 0.19
N PRO A 253 5.03 27.48 -0.56
CA PRO A 253 4.90 26.62 -1.73
C PRO A 253 4.25 25.25 -1.42
N SER A 254 4.53 24.67 -0.25
CA SER A 254 4.00 23.36 0.14
C SER A 254 2.50 23.44 0.41
N ILE A 255 2.01 24.49 1.09
CA ILE A 255 0.58 24.70 1.34
C ILE A 255 -0.14 25.05 0.03
N LYS A 256 0.45 25.91 -0.81
CA LYS A 256 -0.13 26.22 -2.12
C LYS A 256 -0.27 24.97 -2.99
N ARG A 257 0.72 24.08 -2.93
CA ARG A 257 0.65 22.80 -3.63
C ARG A 257 -0.42 21.86 -3.05
N PHE A 258 -0.65 21.89 -1.73
CA PHE A 258 -1.76 21.22 -1.09
C PHE A 258 -3.11 21.75 -1.61
N GLN A 259 -3.27 23.07 -1.69
CA GLN A 259 -4.49 23.71 -2.20
C GLN A 259 -4.82 23.31 -3.64
N THR A 260 -3.81 23.26 -4.52
CA THR A 260 -3.98 22.84 -5.92
C THR A 260 -4.42 21.38 -6.09
N ALA A 261 -4.26 20.54 -5.07
CA ALA A 261 -4.77 19.17 -5.11
C ALA A 261 -6.30 19.08 -5.13
N PHE A 262 -6.97 20.15 -4.66
CA PHE A 262 -8.43 20.23 -4.61
C PHE A 262 -9.03 21.09 -5.75
N SER A 263 -8.19 21.56 -6.69
CA SER A 263 -8.60 22.24 -7.91
C SER A 263 -8.09 21.46 -9.13
N PRO A 264 -8.67 20.29 -9.43
CA PRO A 264 -8.13 19.36 -10.44
C PRO A 264 -8.21 19.92 -11.86
N SER A 265 -9.13 20.82 -12.18
CA SER A 265 -9.27 21.47 -13.51
C SER A 265 -8.02 22.24 -13.92
N ASP A 266 -7.31 22.83 -12.95
CA ASP A 266 -6.14 23.69 -13.16
C ASP A 266 -4.83 22.88 -13.11
N ASP A 267 -4.91 21.56 -12.98
CA ASP A 267 -3.77 20.67 -12.86
C ASP A 267 -3.39 20.04 -14.21
N PRO A 268 -2.26 20.44 -14.82
CA PRO A 268 -1.78 19.82 -16.06
C PRO A 268 -1.61 18.31 -15.97
N SER A 269 -1.15 17.80 -14.82
CA SER A 269 -0.96 16.36 -14.61
C SER A 269 -2.29 15.60 -14.55
N TYR A 270 -3.34 16.20 -14.00
CA TYR A 270 -4.68 15.63 -14.01
C TYR A 270 -5.24 15.58 -15.43
N ASN A 271 -5.14 16.67 -16.17
CA ASN A 271 -5.64 16.78 -17.53
C ASN A 271 -4.97 15.75 -18.47
N VAL A 272 -3.64 15.57 -18.36
CA VAL A 272 -2.91 14.54 -19.11
C VAL A 272 -3.43 13.13 -18.78
N ARG A 273 -3.73 12.82 -17.52
CA ARG A 273 -4.29 11.53 -17.14
C ARG A 273 -5.67 11.30 -17.72
N VAL A 274 -6.55 12.29 -17.64
CA VAL A 274 -7.90 12.24 -18.23
C VAL A 274 -7.81 11.96 -19.73
N GLU A 275 -6.93 12.66 -20.44
CA GLU A 275 -6.73 12.47 -21.87
C GLU A 275 -6.17 11.07 -22.18
N ASN A 276 -5.18 10.60 -21.44
CA ASN A 276 -4.64 9.25 -21.57
C ASN A 276 -5.73 8.18 -21.33
N GLN A 277 -6.59 8.38 -20.33
CA GLN A 277 -7.70 7.47 -20.04
C GLN A 277 -8.75 7.46 -21.17
N LYS A 278 -9.09 8.61 -21.73
CA LYS A 278 -9.98 8.69 -22.88
C LYS A 278 -9.41 7.93 -24.09
N ARG A 279 -8.12 8.09 -24.37
CA ARG A 279 -7.42 7.46 -25.48
C ARG A 279 -7.34 5.94 -25.34
N ILE A 280 -7.14 5.41 -24.12
CA ILE A 280 -7.00 3.97 -23.90
C ILE A 280 -8.34 3.24 -23.72
N LYS A 281 -9.43 3.95 -23.40
CA LYS A 281 -10.76 3.37 -23.16
C LYS A 281 -11.25 2.47 -24.29
N PRO A 282 -11.17 2.83 -25.59
CA PRO A 282 -11.60 1.95 -26.69
C PRO A 282 -10.83 0.62 -26.68
N PHE A 283 -9.52 0.64 -26.41
CA PHE A 283 -8.71 -0.57 -26.30
C PHE A 283 -9.23 -1.48 -25.19
N ILE A 284 -9.47 -0.94 -23.98
CA ILE A 284 -9.96 -1.72 -22.83
C ILE A 284 -11.30 -2.37 -23.17
N LEU A 285 -12.20 -1.65 -23.81
CA LEU A 285 -13.54 -2.17 -24.15
C LEU A 285 -13.49 -3.30 -25.20
N SER A 286 -12.56 -3.24 -26.15
CA SER A 286 -12.42 -4.23 -27.23
C SER A 286 -11.57 -5.45 -26.85
N HIS A 287 -10.81 -5.39 -25.73
CA HIS A 287 -9.88 -6.44 -25.31
C HIS A 287 -10.23 -6.97 -23.91
N PRO A 288 -11.16 -7.93 -23.79
CA PRO A 288 -11.61 -8.44 -22.48
C PRO A 288 -10.49 -9.06 -21.64
N LEU A 289 -9.46 -9.62 -22.25
CA LEU A 289 -8.27 -10.19 -21.60
C LEU A 289 -7.11 -9.20 -21.50
N GLY A 290 -7.27 -7.97 -22.05
CA GLY A 290 -6.23 -6.96 -22.08
C GLY A 290 -5.09 -7.21 -23.05
N GLY A 291 -4.03 -6.41 -22.99
CA GLY A 291 -2.85 -6.51 -23.85
C GLY A 291 -1.75 -7.44 -23.31
N GLY A 292 -2.04 -8.19 -22.26
CA GLY A 292 -1.08 -9.06 -21.57
C GLY A 292 -0.32 -8.34 -20.44
N LEU A 293 -0.02 -9.11 -19.43
CA LEU A 293 0.68 -8.62 -18.24
C LEU A 293 2.08 -8.10 -18.60
N GLY A 294 2.40 -6.86 -18.16
CA GLY A 294 3.66 -6.18 -18.49
C GLY A 294 3.68 -5.49 -19.86
N SER A 295 2.56 -5.42 -20.57
CA SER A 295 2.48 -4.72 -21.86
C SER A 295 2.68 -3.20 -21.76
N VAL A 296 2.48 -2.60 -20.57
CA VAL A 296 2.69 -1.17 -20.32
C VAL A 296 3.88 -0.92 -19.38
N GLY A 297 4.28 0.35 -19.26
CA GLY A 297 5.33 0.78 -18.35
C GLY A 297 6.73 0.34 -18.75
N ILE A 298 7.60 0.09 -17.75
CA ILE A 298 9.02 -0.18 -17.97
C ILE A 298 9.25 -1.45 -18.79
N TRP A 299 8.51 -2.53 -18.48
CA TRP A 299 8.70 -3.81 -19.15
C TRP A 299 8.14 -3.82 -20.56
N GLY A 300 7.01 -3.14 -20.79
CA GLY A 300 6.47 -2.95 -22.15
C GLY A 300 7.47 -2.19 -23.03
N ARG A 301 8.01 -1.08 -22.54
CA ARG A 301 9.04 -0.32 -23.26
C ARG A 301 10.32 -1.11 -23.52
N ARG A 302 10.73 -1.96 -22.58
CA ARG A 302 11.96 -2.75 -22.69
C ARG A 302 11.81 -3.93 -23.66
N PHE A 303 10.70 -4.66 -23.61
CA PHE A 303 10.56 -5.93 -24.33
C PHE A 303 9.63 -5.85 -25.54
N SER A 304 8.87 -4.77 -25.70
CA SER A 304 7.95 -4.54 -26.81
C SER A 304 7.87 -3.06 -27.19
N PRO A 305 9.00 -2.37 -27.49
CA PRO A 305 9.06 -0.92 -27.63
C PRO A 305 8.17 -0.38 -28.76
N ASN A 306 7.89 -1.19 -29.76
CA ASN A 306 7.07 -0.83 -30.93
C ASN A 306 5.56 -0.99 -30.68
N SER A 307 5.16 -1.62 -29.56
CA SER A 307 3.75 -1.76 -29.19
C SER A 307 3.13 -0.40 -28.85
N MET A 308 1.89 -0.19 -29.26
CA MET A 308 1.09 0.98 -28.86
C MET A 308 1.00 1.10 -27.32
N LEU A 309 0.87 -0.03 -26.62
CA LEU A 309 0.73 -0.10 -25.17
C LEU A 309 2.03 0.27 -24.45
N ALA A 310 3.20 -0.02 -25.01
CA ALA A 310 4.49 0.33 -24.43
C ALA A 310 4.66 1.83 -24.20
N LYS A 311 4.00 2.65 -25.02
CA LYS A 311 4.02 4.11 -24.93
C LYS A 311 2.98 4.67 -23.96
N PHE A 312 2.06 3.83 -23.46
CA PHE A 312 1.02 4.26 -22.54
C PHE A 312 1.58 4.40 -21.11
N PRO A 313 1.41 5.55 -20.42
CA PRO A 313 1.82 5.73 -19.03
C PRO A 313 0.76 5.13 -18.08
N PRO A 314 1.07 4.04 -17.36
CA PRO A 314 0.13 3.40 -16.45
C PRO A 314 0.15 4.07 -15.07
N ASP A 315 -0.35 5.30 -14.95
CA ASP A 315 -0.32 6.05 -13.69
C ASP A 315 -1.24 5.43 -12.63
N SER A 316 -2.46 5.05 -13.01
CA SER A 316 -3.44 4.41 -12.11
C SER A 316 -3.25 2.89 -12.04
N GLY A 317 -3.26 2.32 -10.82
CA GLY A 317 -3.23 0.88 -10.64
C GLY A 317 -4.45 0.17 -11.25
N PHE A 318 -5.64 0.78 -11.17
CA PHE A 318 -6.86 0.21 -11.80
C PHE A 318 -6.79 0.27 -13.33
N VAL A 319 -6.34 1.40 -13.89
CA VAL A 319 -6.19 1.53 -15.34
C VAL A 319 -5.12 0.57 -15.86
N ARG A 320 -4.02 0.40 -15.13
CA ARG A 320 -3.01 -0.59 -15.48
C ARG A 320 -3.59 -2.00 -15.56
N VAL A 321 -4.34 -2.42 -14.54
CA VAL A 321 -4.99 -3.75 -14.54
C VAL A 321 -5.95 -3.87 -15.72
N ALA A 322 -6.76 -2.82 -16.00
CA ALA A 322 -7.69 -2.84 -17.13
C ALA A 322 -6.98 -2.94 -18.49
N VAL A 323 -5.82 -2.30 -18.66
CA VAL A 323 -5.05 -2.34 -19.92
C VAL A 323 -4.31 -3.67 -20.08
N GLU A 324 -3.64 -4.14 -19.00
CA GLU A 324 -2.83 -5.36 -19.05
C GLU A 324 -3.66 -6.64 -19.03
N MET A 325 -4.75 -6.66 -18.24
CA MET A 325 -5.54 -7.87 -17.93
C MET A 325 -7.01 -7.78 -18.38
N GLY A 326 -7.37 -6.69 -19.05
CA GLY A 326 -8.71 -6.43 -19.57
C GLY A 326 -9.73 -6.11 -18.47
N TRP A 327 -10.97 -5.93 -18.90
CA TRP A 327 -12.06 -5.66 -17.95
C TRP A 327 -12.41 -6.89 -17.10
N ILE A 328 -12.13 -8.13 -17.54
CA ILE A 328 -12.27 -9.35 -16.73
C ILE A 328 -11.30 -9.30 -15.55
N GLY A 329 -10.02 -8.98 -15.80
CA GLY A 329 -9.02 -8.81 -14.75
C GLY A 329 -9.37 -7.66 -13.81
N LEU A 330 -9.89 -6.55 -14.34
CA LEU A 330 -10.32 -5.41 -13.52
C LEU A 330 -11.48 -5.79 -12.58
N ILE A 331 -12.50 -6.51 -13.06
CA ILE A 331 -13.61 -6.98 -12.22
C ILE A 331 -13.09 -7.90 -11.13
N LEU A 332 -12.23 -8.87 -11.46
CA LEU A 332 -11.65 -9.80 -10.50
C LEU A 332 -10.83 -9.06 -9.44
N PHE A 333 -10.01 -8.08 -9.85
CA PHE A 333 -9.22 -7.26 -8.95
C PHE A 333 -10.10 -6.41 -8.01
N CYS A 334 -11.11 -5.73 -8.55
CA CYS A 334 -12.06 -4.96 -7.75
C CYS A 334 -12.84 -5.86 -6.78
N THR A 335 -13.23 -7.07 -7.21
CA THR A 335 -13.89 -8.07 -6.35
C THR A 335 -12.98 -8.48 -5.19
N LEU A 336 -11.70 -8.73 -5.45
CA LEU A 336 -10.72 -9.04 -4.40
C LEU A 336 -10.64 -7.91 -3.36
N LEU A 337 -10.45 -6.66 -3.82
CA LEU A 337 -10.35 -5.50 -2.92
C LEU A 337 -11.64 -5.28 -2.12
N PHE A 338 -12.80 -5.44 -2.75
CA PHE A 338 -14.10 -5.34 -2.11
C PHE A 338 -14.29 -6.43 -1.04
N VAL A 339 -13.96 -7.69 -1.35
CA VAL A 339 -14.11 -8.81 -0.41
C VAL A 339 -13.16 -8.68 0.77
N VAL A 340 -11.94 -8.17 0.56
CA VAL A 340 -11.00 -7.87 1.64
C VAL A 340 -11.61 -6.84 2.61
N LEU A 341 -12.12 -5.72 2.11
CA LEU A 341 -12.74 -4.68 2.93
C LEU A 341 -14.02 -5.19 3.61
N LYS A 342 -14.92 -5.85 2.87
CA LYS A 342 -16.16 -6.43 3.40
C LYS A 342 -15.87 -7.40 4.55
N ASN A 343 -14.92 -8.33 4.37
CA ASN A 343 -14.57 -9.27 5.44
C ASN A 343 -13.89 -8.56 6.62
N GLY A 344 -13.01 -7.59 6.37
CA GLY A 344 -12.41 -6.79 7.42
C GLY A 344 -13.47 -6.11 8.30
N ILE A 345 -14.45 -5.44 7.68
CA ILE A 345 -15.57 -4.80 8.37
C ILE A 345 -16.41 -5.82 9.14
N ASN A 346 -16.75 -6.96 8.53
CA ASN A 346 -17.48 -8.03 9.20
C ASN A 346 -16.72 -8.57 10.41
N PHE A 347 -15.40 -8.77 10.29
CA PHE A 347 -14.57 -9.25 11.39
C PHE A 347 -14.48 -8.22 12.51
N PHE A 348 -14.35 -6.93 12.19
CA PHE A 348 -14.37 -5.85 13.17
C PHE A 348 -15.62 -5.89 14.09
N PHE A 349 -16.80 -6.13 13.52
CA PHE A 349 -18.03 -6.22 14.30
C PHE A 349 -18.20 -7.56 15.05
N ARG A 350 -17.49 -8.62 14.63
CA ARG A 350 -17.58 -9.96 15.26
C ARG A 350 -16.53 -10.20 16.34
N ILE A 351 -15.37 -9.56 16.25
CA ILE A 351 -14.27 -9.68 17.22
C ILE A 351 -14.71 -9.12 18.57
N LYS A 352 -14.59 -9.92 19.64
CA LYS A 352 -14.97 -9.56 21.02
C LYS A 352 -13.81 -8.96 21.79
N ASP A 353 -12.57 -9.43 21.55
CA ASP A 353 -11.38 -8.88 22.20
C ASP A 353 -11.13 -7.43 21.75
N PRO A 354 -11.09 -6.45 22.68
CA PRO A 354 -10.98 -5.04 22.33
C PRO A 354 -9.68 -4.68 21.64
N ASP A 355 -8.56 -5.34 21.99
CA ASP A 355 -7.26 -5.07 21.36
C ASP A 355 -7.23 -5.60 19.93
N LEU A 356 -7.68 -6.84 19.70
CA LEU A 356 -7.77 -7.44 18.37
C LEU A 356 -8.74 -6.69 17.47
N ARG A 357 -9.88 -6.25 18.03
CA ARG A 357 -10.84 -5.41 17.31
C ARG A 357 -10.22 -4.08 16.87
N ASN A 358 -9.42 -3.46 17.74
CA ASN A 358 -8.72 -2.21 17.42
C ASN A 358 -7.65 -2.40 16.34
N TYR A 359 -6.86 -3.47 16.37
CA TYR A 359 -5.90 -3.80 15.31
C TYR A 359 -6.60 -4.07 13.99
N CYS A 360 -7.71 -4.82 14.01
CA CYS A 360 -8.52 -5.07 12.81
C CYS A 360 -9.01 -3.75 12.19
N MET A 361 -9.59 -2.85 13.00
CA MET A 361 -10.01 -1.51 12.55
C MET A 361 -8.86 -0.72 11.94
N THR A 362 -7.72 -0.70 12.62
CA THR A 362 -6.52 0.01 12.13
C THR A 362 -6.09 -0.49 10.75
N MET A 363 -6.09 -1.81 10.54
CA MET A 363 -5.75 -2.39 9.24
C MET A 363 -6.80 -2.10 8.16
N ILE A 364 -8.08 -2.01 8.50
CA ILE A 364 -9.14 -1.58 7.56
C ILE A 364 -8.86 -0.16 7.06
N LEU A 365 -8.46 0.77 7.94
CA LEU A 365 -8.10 2.13 7.55
C LEU A 365 -6.93 2.15 6.57
N VAL A 366 -5.89 1.35 6.85
CA VAL A 366 -4.70 1.22 6.00
C VAL A 366 -5.06 0.65 4.63
N ILE A 367 -5.82 -0.45 4.58
CA ILE A 367 -6.25 -1.08 3.31
C ILE A 367 -7.12 -0.12 2.51
N PHE A 368 -8.02 0.61 3.16
CA PHE A 368 -8.85 1.60 2.49
C PHE A 368 -8.01 2.73 1.89
N ALA A 369 -7.02 3.25 2.63
CA ALA A 369 -6.08 4.23 2.12
C ALA A 369 -5.32 3.73 0.88
N PHE A 370 -4.81 2.49 0.91
CA PHE A 370 -4.17 1.88 -0.26
C PHE A 370 -5.12 1.78 -1.46
N ASN A 371 -6.38 1.41 -1.25
CA ASN A 371 -7.37 1.31 -2.32
C ASN A 371 -7.65 2.67 -2.96
N ILE A 372 -7.83 3.72 -2.15
CA ILE A 372 -7.98 5.10 -2.67
C ILE A 372 -6.70 5.53 -3.38
N GLY A 373 -5.53 5.28 -2.79
CA GLY A 373 -4.24 5.63 -3.37
C GLY A 373 -3.93 4.91 -4.69
N ASN A 374 -4.51 3.73 -4.90
CA ASN A 374 -4.34 2.96 -6.12
C ASN A 374 -5.10 3.54 -7.32
N PHE A 375 -6.02 4.48 -7.09
CA PHE A 375 -6.74 5.18 -8.15
C PHE A 375 -5.85 6.19 -8.91
N PRO A 376 -5.14 7.14 -8.24
CA PRO A 376 -4.24 8.07 -8.93
C PRO A 376 -2.83 7.53 -9.18
N GLN A 377 -2.43 6.44 -8.50
CA GLN A 377 -1.10 5.85 -8.56
C GLN A 377 -1.14 4.33 -8.43
N GLN A 378 -0.04 3.64 -8.67
CA GLN A 378 0.07 2.18 -8.50
C GLN A 378 0.47 1.83 -7.06
N ALA A 379 -0.35 2.21 -6.07
CA ALA A 379 -0.01 2.14 -4.65
C ALA A 379 0.25 0.72 -4.12
N ILE A 380 -0.43 -0.29 -4.69
CA ILE A 380 -0.40 -1.68 -4.21
C ILE A 380 0.74 -2.52 -4.81
N VAL A 381 1.39 -2.03 -5.87
CA VAL A 381 2.38 -2.82 -6.65
C VAL A 381 3.82 -2.50 -6.25
N GLN A 382 4.09 -1.31 -5.73
CA GLN A 382 5.45 -0.84 -5.45
C GLN A 382 5.96 -1.33 -4.09
N TYR A 383 7.25 -1.68 -4.00
CA TYR A 383 7.93 -1.91 -2.73
C TYR A 383 8.10 -0.59 -1.95
N PRO A 384 7.93 -0.61 -0.61
CA PRO A 384 7.49 -1.71 0.26
C PRO A 384 5.96 -1.82 0.40
N SER A 385 5.19 -0.94 -0.21
CA SER A 385 3.73 -0.80 -0.03
C SER A 385 2.98 -2.10 -0.33
N ASN A 386 3.44 -2.89 -1.31
CA ASN A 386 2.86 -4.21 -1.62
C ASN A 386 2.97 -5.18 -0.44
N ILE A 387 4.15 -5.28 0.20
CA ILE A 387 4.35 -6.14 1.37
C ILE A 387 3.43 -5.68 2.52
N LEU A 388 3.37 -4.38 2.76
CA LEU A 388 2.56 -3.80 3.84
C LEU A 388 1.07 -3.99 3.60
N PHE A 389 0.63 -3.93 2.34
CA PHE A 389 -0.76 -4.21 1.97
C PHE A 389 -1.16 -5.66 2.30
N TYR A 390 -0.36 -6.66 1.90
CA TYR A 390 -0.64 -8.07 2.21
C TYR A 390 -0.48 -8.39 3.69
N LEU A 391 0.46 -7.74 4.39
CA LEU A 391 0.58 -7.82 5.84
C LEU A 391 -0.69 -7.31 6.53
N SER A 392 -1.25 -6.18 6.07
CA SER A 392 -2.49 -5.62 6.63
C SER A 392 -3.68 -6.58 6.48
N ILE A 393 -3.81 -7.21 5.32
CA ILE A 393 -4.84 -8.24 5.07
C ILE A 393 -4.64 -9.44 6.02
N ALA A 394 -3.40 -9.88 6.16
CA ALA A 394 -3.06 -11.01 7.03
C ALA A 394 -3.35 -10.73 8.51
N ILE A 395 -3.06 -9.51 8.99
CA ILE A 395 -3.39 -9.09 10.36
C ILE A 395 -4.90 -9.11 10.58
N ILE A 396 -5.73 -8.64 9.64
CA ILE A 396 -7.19 -8.70 9.76
C ILE A 396 -7.66 -10.15 9.97
N VAL A 397 -7.19 -11.07 9.14
CA VAL A 397 -7.55 -12.50 9.23
C VAL A 397 -7.03 -13.13 10.53
N ALA A 398 -5.79 -12.78 10.93
CA ALA A 398 -5.20 -13.26 12.16
C ALA A 398 -5.94 -12.75 13.40
N CYS A 399 -6.41 -11.50 13.43
CA CYS A 399 -7.21 -10.96 14.53
C CYS A 399 -8.49 -11.78 14.77
N MET A 400 -9.21 -12.10 13.68
CA MET A 400 -10.42 -12.95 13.80
C MET A 400 -10.10 -14.35 14.29
N ARG A 401 -9.04 -14.98 13.77
CA ARG A 401 -8.62 -16.32 14.19
C ARG A 401 -8.21 -16.35 15.65
N LEU A 402 -7.39 -15.41 16.11
CA LEU A 402 -6.93 -15.33 17.49
C LEU A 402 -8.08 -15.06 18.47
N ASP A 403 -9.07 -14.25 18.08
CA ASP A 403 -10.26 -14.01 18.88
C ASP A 403 -11.10 -15.29 19.06
N LEU A 404 -11.32 -16.04 17.98
CA LEU A 404 -12.02 -17.33 18.03
C LEU A 404 -11.29 -18.35 18.91
N GLN A 405 -9.96 -18.45 18.80
CA GLN A 405 -9.16 -19.33 19.66
C GLN A 405 -9.30 -18.94 21.13
N LYS A 406 -9.29 -17.65 21.47
CA LYS A 406 -9.48 -17.16 22.84
C LYS A 406 -10.86 -17.48 23.36
N GLN A 407 -11.92 -17.35 22.54
CA GLN A 407 -13.29 -17.70 22.93
C GLN A 407 -13.43 -19.18 23.19
N ASN A 408 -12.90 -20.08 22.35
CA ASN A 408 -12.97 -21.53 22.53
C ASN A 408 -12.26 -21.97 23.83
N ASN A 409 -11.06 -21.45 24.12
CA ASN A 409 -10.34 -21.77 25.35
C ASN A 409 -11.10 -21.33 26.60
N LEU A 410 -11.86 -20.23 26.56
CA LEU A 410 -12.71 -19.80 27.68
C LEU A 410 -13.91 -20.73 27.87
N THR A 411 -14.51 -21.23 26.79
CA THR A 411 -15.65 -22.15 26.83
C THR A 411 -15.25 -23.52 27.42
N ASP A 412 -14.07 -24.01 27.00
CA ASP A 412 -13.53 -25.29 27.49
C ASP A 412 -13.19 -25.22 29.00
N SER A 413 -12.60 -24.11 29.45
CA SER A 413 -12.27 -23.89 30.86
C SER A 413 -13.52 -23.81 31.76
N THR A 414 -14.62 -23.24 31.25
CA THR A 414 -15.91 -23.21 32.01
C THR A 414 -16.60 -24.56 32.08
N ASN A 415 -16.46 -25.41 31.06
CA ASN A 415 -17.03 -26.76 31.06
C ASN A 415 -16.28 -27.72 31.99
N VAL A 416 -14.95 -27.57 32.16
CA VAL A 416 -14.13 -28.39 33.06
C VAL A 416 -14.34 -28.00 34.54
N GLY A 417 -14.74 -26.74 34.82
CA GLY A 417 -15.03 -26.27 36.19
C GLY A 417 -16.40 -26.66 36.74
N ASN A 418 -17.27 -27.27 35.92
CA ASN A 418 -18.64 -27.70 36.29
C ASN A 418 -18.77 -29.22 36.41
N VAL A 419 -17.68 -29.99 36.38
CA VAL A 419 -17.61 -31.42 36.65
C VAL A 419 -16.88 -31.63 38.00
#